data_9a46658276babdc2ad96212c8a407089
#
_entry.id   9a46658276babdc2ad96212c8a407089
#
_cell.length_a   1.000
_cell.length_b   1.000
_cell.length_c   1.000
_cell.angle_alpha   90.00
_cell.angle_beta   90.00
_cell.angle_gamma   90.00
#
_symmetry.space_group_name_H-M   'P 1'
#
loop_
_entity.id
_entity.type
_entity.pdbx_description
1 polymer ?
#
loop_
_entity_poly.entity_id
_entity_poly.type
_entity_poly.pdbx_seq_one_letter_code
_entity_poly.pdbx_strand_id
1 'polypeptide(L)'
;MNILVINGSPRGTGSNSYKLASAFLEGVKQETERMGDAVWTEELQVNQMNIKPCLGCFGCWRNTPGTCCIRDDMQEVMDKLLWADVTVWSFPLYYYTVPGSLKNLIDRQLPMMLPFMVDREDGIGNGSHPSRYDMSGKQ
;
A
#
# COMPACT_ATOMS: atom_id res chain seq x y z
N MET A 1 -1.95 0.21 -17.44
CA MET A 1 -2.11 0.72 -16.06
C MET A 1 -2.17 -0.46 -15.10
N ASN A 2 -1.39 -0.39 -14.01
CA ASN A 2 -1.30 -1.44 -13.00
C ASN A 2 -2.06 -1.01 -11.74
N ILE A 3 -3.01 -1.82 -11.28
CA ILE A 3 -3.81 -1.52 -10.08
C ILE A 3 -3.56 -2.59 -9.03
N LEU A 4 -3.18 -2.16 -7.82
CA LEU A 4 -3.08 -3.01 -6.64
C LEU A 4 -4.27 -2.78 -5.73
N VAL A 5 -4.98 -3.84 -5.37
CA VAL A 5 -6.03 -3.81 -4.34
C VAL A 5 -5.46 -4.39 -3.04
N ILE A 6 -5.45 -3.58 -1.99
CA ILE A 6 -5.08 -4.01 -0.64
C ILE A 6 -6.35 -4.19 0.17
N ASN A 7 -6.78 -5.45 0.34
CA ASN A 7 -7.96 -5.78 1.12
C ASN A 7 -7.58 -6.09 2.57
N GLY A 8 -7.83 -5.12 3.45
CA GLY A 8 -7.60 -5.23 4.88
C GLY A 8 -8.80 -5.75 5.68
N SER A 9 -9.87 -6.21 5.01
CA SER A 9 -11.03 -6.75 5.71
C SER A 9 -10.78 -8.15 6.26
N PRO A 10 -11.03 -8.44 7.55
CA PRO A 10 -10.99 -9.79 8.09
C PRO A 10 -11.97 -10.77 7.43
N ARG A 11 -13.02 -10.24 6.77
CA ARG A 11 -14.00 -11.04 6.03
C ARG A 11 -13.58 -11.32 4.57
N GLY A 12 -12.38 -10.86 4.18
CA GLY A 12 -11.85 -11.02 2.83
C GLY A 12 -12.79 -10.48 1.75
N THR A 13 -12.94 -11.23 0.67
CA THR A 13 -13.79 -10.87 -0.48
C THR A 13 -15.29 -10.85 -0.17
N GLY A 14 -15.73 -11.42 0.95
CA GLY A 14 -17.12 -11.36 1.42
C GLY A 14 -17.52 -10.04 2.09
N SER A 15 -16.59 -9.08 2.25
CA SER A 15 -16.87 -7.80 2.90
C SER A 15 -17.56 -6.79 2.00
N ASN A 16 -18.34 -5.87 2.59
CA ASN A 16 -19.00 -4.80 1.83
C ASN A 16 -17.99 -3.79 1.27
N SER A 17 -16.89 -3.51 2.00
CA SER A 17 -15.82 -2.66 1.49
C SER A 17 -15.18 -3.26 0.23
N TYR A 18 -14.95 -4.57 0.22
CA TYR A 18 -14.41 -5.24 -0.96
C TYR A 18 -15.39 -5.24 -2.15
N LYS A 19 -16.68 -5.42 -1.90
CA LYS A 19 -17.70 -5.32 -2.97
C LYS A 19 -17.70 -3.94 -3.64
N LEU A 20 -17.50 -2.88 -2.85
CA LEU A 20 -17.37 -1.53 -3.40
C LEU A 20 -16.09 -1.37 -4.23
N ALA A 21 -14.95 -1.87 -3.74
CA ALA A 21 -13.69 -1.88 -4.48
C ALA A 21 -13.81 -2.68 -5.79
N SER A 22 -14.48 -3.83 -5.77
CA SER A 22 -14.72 -4.65 -6.96
C SER A 22 -15.57 -3.93 -8.01
N ALA A 23 -16.63 -3.24 -7.58
CA ALA A 23 -17.46 -2.45 -8.48
C ALA A 23 -16.69 -1.28 -9.12
N PHE A 24 -15.81 -0.62 -8.34
CA PHE A 24 -14.90 0.40 -8.86
C PHE A 24 -13.95 -0.18 -9.92
N LEU A 25 -13.32 -1.32 -9.64
CA LEU A 25 -12.39 -1.98 -10.57
C LEU A 25 -13.08 -2.41 -11.86
N GLU A 26 -14.30 -2.91 -11.76
CA GLU A 26 -15.08 -3.29 -12.94
C GLU A 26 -15.35 -2.08 -13.84
N GLY A 27 -15.74 -0.94 -13.27
CA GLY A 27 -15.93 0.30 -14.01
C GLY A 27 -14.63 0.79 -14.67
N VAL A 28 -13.50 0.70 -13.96
CA VAL A 28 -12.19 1.06 -14.53
C VAL A 28 -11.82 0.16 -15.70
N LYS A 29 -12.01 -1.16 -15.58
CA LYS A 29 -11.74 -2.12 -16.66
C LYS A 29 -12.57 -1.82 -17.92
N GLN A 30 -13.88 -1.65 -17.75
CA GLN A 30 -14.79 -1.35 -18.85
C GLN A 30 -14.40 -0.07 -19.59
N GLU A 31 -14.08 0.99 -18.84
CA GLU A 31 -13.69 2.26 -19.46
C GLU A 31 -12.34 2.18 -20.14
N THR A 32 -11.37 1.49 -19.54
CA THR A 32 -10.04 1.32 -20.14
C THR A 32 -10.09 0.50 -21.42
N GLU A 33 -10.88 -0.59 -21.44
CA GLU A 33 -11.13 -1.38 -22.66
C GLU A 33 -11.80 -0.54 -23.75
N ARG A 34 -12.75 0.32 -23.38
CA ARG A 34 -13.42 1.25 -24.32
C ARG A 34 -12.41 2.23 -24.96
N MET A 35 -11.37 2.62 -24.20
CA MET A 35 -10.30 3.49 -24.69
C MET A 35 -9.23 2.76 -25.52
N GLY A 36 -9.28 1.43 -25.58
CA GLY A 36 -8.29 0.61 -26.27
C GLY A 36 -7.01 0.36 -25.48
N ASP A 37 -7.03 0.64 -24.17
CA ASP A 37 -5.92 0.44 -23.25
C ASP A 37 -6.06 -0.86 -22.45
N ALA A 38 -4.99 -1.25 -21.72
CA ALA A 38 -4.98 -2.43 -20.88
C ALA A 38 -4.81 -2.09 -19.40
N VAL A 39 -5.51 -2.84 -18.53
CA VAL A 39 -5.39 -2.78 -17.07
C VAL A 39 -4.98 -4.13 -16.53
N TRP A 40 -3.95 -4.15 -15.68
CA TRP A 40 -3.54 -5.30 -14.89
C TRP A 40 -3.90 -5.06 -13.43
N THR A 41 -4.54 -6.04 -12.81
CA THR A 41 -4.96 -5.91 -11.41
C THR A 41 -4.37 -7.04 -10.59
N GLU A 42 -3.77 -6.67 -9.45
CA GLU A 42 -3.35 -7.61 -8.42
C GLU A 42 -4.05 -7.31 -7.09
N GLU A 43 -4.16 -8.32 -6.25
CA GLU A 43 -4.86 -8.20 -4.97
C GLU A 43 -4.06 -8.83 -3.84
N LEU A 44 -4.00 -8.14 -2.71
CA LEU A 44 -3.45 -8.63 -1.45
C LEU A 44 -4.56 -8.77 -0.40
N GLN A 45 -4.74 -9.99 0.09
CA GLN A 45 -5.63 -10.31 1.22
C GLN A 45 -4.85 -10.21 2.53
N VAL A 46 -4.76 -9.02 3.11
CA VAL A 46 -3.86 -8.71 4.25
C VAL A 46 -4.09 -9.61 5.46
N ASN A 47 -5.33 -10.05 5.70
CA ASN A 47 -5.68 -10.94 6.80
C ASN A 47 -5.19 -12.39 6.60
N GLN A 48 -4.74 -12.75 5.40
CA GLN A 48 -4.16 -14.07 5.08
C GLN A 48 -2.64 -14.02 5.02
N MET A 49 -2.06 -12.82 5.08
CA MET A 49 -0.62 -12.62 5.01
C MET A 49 0.02 -12.66 6.39
N ASN A 50 1.25 -13.16 6.45
CA ASN A 50 2.07 -13.12 7.65
C ASN A 50 2.86 -11.81 7.68
N ILE A 51 2.25 -10.74 8.19
CA ILE A 51 2.87 -9.43 8.37
C ILE A 51 2.96 -9.11 9.86
N LYS A 52 4.18 -9.23 10.41
CA LYS A 52 4.45 -8.93 11.82
C LYS A 52 4.45 -7.41 12.07
N PRO A 53 4.13 -6.96 13.28
CA PRO A 53 4.23 -5.54 13.63
C PRO A 53 5.65 -5.00 13.48
N CYS A 54 5.76 -3.70 13.21
CA CYS A 54 7.05 -3.01 13.17
C CYS A 54 7.68 -2.99 14.57
N LEU A 55 8.98 -3.32 14.65
CA LEU A 55 9.74 -3.30 15.91
C LEU A 55 10.30 -1.92 16.27
N GLY A 56 10.16 -0.91 15.40
CA GLY A 56 10.75 0.41 15.62
C GLY A 56 12.29 0.41 15.68
N CYS A 57 12.93 -0.61 15.13
CA CYS A 57 14.39 -0.77 15.21
C CYS A 57 15.17 0.11 14.24
N PHE A 58 14.51 0.74 13.26
CA PHE A 58 15.10 1.56 12.20
C PHE A 58 16.25 0.88 11.40
N GLY A 59 16.33 -0.45 11.43
CA GLY A 59 17.31 -1.21 10.67
C GLY A 59 17.19 -0.97 9.15
N CYS A 60 15.96 -0.78 8.66
CA CYS A 60 15.66 -0.44 7.28
C CYS A 60 16.17 0.94 6.82
N TRP A 61 16.65 1.76 7.72
CA TRP A 61 17.30 3.04 7.42
C TRP A 61 18.81 3.01 7.63
N ARG A 62 19.30 2.19 8.59
CA ARG A 62 20.69 2.16 9.02
C ARG A 62 21.50 1.00 8.45
N ASN A 63 20.96 -0.22 8.56
CA ASN A 63 21.72 -1.45 8.28
C ASN A 63 21.42 -2.03 6.90
N THR A 64 20.14 -2.00 6.50
CA THR A 64 19.64 -2.53 5.23
C THR A 64 18.71 -1.51 4.56
N PRO A 65 19.25 -0.37 4.07
CA PRO A 65 18.41 0.69 3.50
C PRO A 65 17.46 0.17 2.42
N GLY A 66 16.17 0.45 2.61
CA GLY A 66 15.11 0.00 1.69
C GLY A 66 14.57 -1.41 1.95
N THR A 67 15.12 -2.16 2.93
CA THR A 67 14.69 -3.53 3.24
C THR A 67 14.47 -3.71 4.74
N CYS A 68 13.34 -4.34 5.13
CA CYS A 68 13.09 -4.65 6.54
C CYS A 68 13.93 -5.85 7.01
N CYS A 69 14.39 -5.80 8.27
CA CYS A 69 15.09 -6.93 8.89
C CYS A 69 14.17 -8.12 9.22
N ILE A 70 12.86 -7.89 9.34
CA ILE A 70 11.89 -8.96 9.57
C ILE A 70 11.62 -9.65 8.24
N ARG A 71 11.80 -10.97 8.21
CA ARG A 71 11.53 -11.81 7.04
C ARG A 71 10.12 -12.35 7.14
N ASP A 72 9.22 -11.77 6.36
CA ASP A 72 7.81 -12.13 6.25
C ASP A 72 7.25 -11.60 4.91
N ASP A 73 5.94 -11.62 4.71
CA ASP A 73 5.32 -11.27 3.43
C ASP A 73 5.37 -9.77 3.10
N MET A 74 5.94 -8.93 3.98
CA MET A 74 6.01 -7.49 3.75
C MET A 74 6.87 -7.12 2.53
N GLN A 75 7.87 -7.93 2.16
CA GLN A 75 8.66 -7.64 0.96
C GLN A 75 7.78 -7.72 -0.30
N GLU A 76 6.94 -8.74 -0.40
CA GLU A 76 5.98 -8.87 -1.50
C GLU A 76 5.05 -7.64 -1.57
N VAL A 77 4.57 -7.15 -0.43
CA VAL A 77 3.73 -5.95 -0.38
C VAL A 77 4.47 -4.73 -0.93
N MET A 78 5.73 -4.53 -0.53
CA MET A 78 6.53 -3.39 -1.02
C MET A 78 6.77 -3.48 -2.53
N ASP A 79 7.09 -4.66 -3.04
CA ASP A 79 7.32 -4.88 -4.47
C ASP A 79 6.04 -4.57 -5.29
N LYS A 80 4.87 -5.00 -4.80
CA LYS A 80 3.58 -4.71 -5.44
C LYS A 80 3.18 -3.24 -5.34
N LEU A 81 3.47 -2.55 -4.24
CA LEU A 81 3.27 -1.11 -4.12
C LEU A 81 4.14 -0.33 -5.13
N LEU A 82 5.36 -0.79 -5.37
CA LEU A 82 6.24 -0.19 -6.39
C LEU A 82 5.82 -0.52 -7.82
N TRP A 83 5.23 -1.67 -8.04
CA TRP A 83 4.69 -2.07 -9.35
C TRP A 83 3.42 -1.31 -9.73
N ALA A 84 2.55 -0.99 -8.77
CA ALA A 84 1.25 -0.39 -9.01
C ALA A 84 1.37 1.09 -9.43
N ASP A 85 0.56 1.49 -10.40
CA ASP A 85 0.30 2.90 -10.72
C ASP A 85 -0.80 3.47 -9.81
N VAL A 86 -1.78 2.64 -9.45
CA VAL A 86 -2.89 2.97 -8.54
C VAL A 86 -3.01 1.93 -7.45
N THR A 87 -3.13 2.38 -6.20
CA THR A 87 -3.38 1.51 -5.04
C THR A 87 -4.74 1.77 -4.44
N VAL A 88 -5.61 0.75 -4.46
CA VAL A 88 -6.96 0.78 -3.88
C VAL A 88 -6.95 0.13 -2.51
N TRP A 89 -7.24 0.91 -1.48
CA TRP A 89 -7.31 0.44 -0.09
C TRP A 89 -8.76 0.12 0.29
N SER A 90 -9.06 -1.15 0.50
CA SER A 90 -10.39 -1.66 0.88
C SER A 90 -10.37 -2.23 2.29
N PHE A 91 -11.09 -1.62 3.22
CA PHE A 91 -11.13 -2.08 4.60
C PHE A 91 -12.39 -1.59 5.34
N PRO A 92 -12.85 -2.29 6.38
CA PRO A 92 -13.86 -1.78 7.29
C PRO A 92 -13.24 -0.78 8.26
N LEU A 93 -14.01 0.22 8.67
CA LEU A 93 -13.62 1.14 9.73
C LEU A 93 -13.79 0.43 11.09
N TYR A 94 -12.68 0.19 11.80
CA TYR A 94 -12.67 -0.38 13.14
C TYR A 94 -12.19 0.64 14.16
N TYR A 95 -13.06 0.97 15.11
CA TYR A 95 -12.78 1.96 16.14
C TYR A 95 -12.12 3.24 15.57
N TYR A 96 -12.77 3.81 14.56
CA TYR A 96 -12.35 5.04 13.85
C TYR A 96 -11.03 4.95 13.08
N THR A 97 -10.51 3.76 12.82
CA THR A 97 -9.27 3.57 12.07
C THR A 97 -9.27 2.26 11.27
N VAL A 98 -8.12 1.90 10.70
CA VAL A 98 -7.94 0.66 9.94
C VAL A 98 -7.87 -0.55 10.86
N PRO A 99 -8.19 -1.77 10.37
CA PRO A 99 -7.97 -3.02 11.12
C PRO A 99 -6.49 -3.22 11.48
N GLY A 100 -6.23 -3.92 12.60
CA GLY A 100 -4.88 -4.12 13.12
C GLY A 100 -3.90 -4.77 12.14
N SER A 101 -4.34 -5.77 11.37
CA SER A 101 -3.51 -6.40 10.32
C SER A 101 -3.09 -5.40 9.24
N LEU A 102 -4.01 -4.53 8.82
CA LEU A 102 -3.71 -3.47 7.86
C LEU A 102 -2.79 -2.40 8.46
N LYS A 103 -2.94 -2.10 9.76
CA LYS A 103 -2.03 -1.17 10.45
C LYS A 103 -0.60 -1.71 10.50
N ASN A 104 -0.41 -3.01 10.72
CA ASN A 104 0.91 -3.62 10.64
C ASN A 104 1.56 -3.40 9.26
N LEU A 105 0.81 -3.60 8.18
CA LEU A 105 1.29 -3.35 6.82
C LEU A 105 1.69 -1.87 6.64
N ILE A 106 0.85 -0.94 7.08
CA ILE A 106 1.12 0.51 6.96
C ILE A 106 2.40 0.88 7.70
N ASP A 107 2.56 0.44 8.96
CA ASP A 107 3.76 0.75 9.77
C ASP A 107 5.03 0.15 9.19
N ARG A 108 4.91 -0.94 8.45
CA ARG A 108 6.03 -1.65 7.82
C ARG A 108 6.45 -1.08 6.47
N GLN A 109 5.82 0.01 5.99
CA GLN A 109 6.25 0.75 4.79
C GLN A 109 7.45 1.67 5.04
N LEU A 110 7.93 1.78 6.28
CA LEU A 110 9.08 2.62 6.64
C LEU A 110 10.33 2.45 5.74
N PRO A 111 10.68 1.24 5.22
CA PRO A 111 11.78 1.06 4.28
C PRO A 111 11.63 1.87 2.98
N MET A 112 10.41 2.20 2.58
CA MET A 112 10.12 2.98 1.37
C MET A 112 10.40 4.48 1.54
N MET A 113 10.66 4.92 2.77
CA MET A 113 10.94 6.31 3.09
C MET A 113 12.43 6.52 3.40
N LEU A 114 12.90 7.75 3.18
CA LEU A 114 14.25 8.16 3.56
C LEU A 114 14.30 8.65 5.02
N PRO A 115 15.46 8.52 5.72
CA PRO A 115 15.56 8.79 7.16
C PRO A 115 15.60 10.27 7.54
N PHE A 116 15.68 11.18 6.59
CA PHE A 116 15.70 12.63 6.84
C PHE A 116 14.35 13.26 6.51
N MET A 117 14.07 14.39 7.11
CA MET A 117 12.89 15.21 6.82
C MET A 117 13.23 16.30 5.84
N VAL A 118 12.25 16.68 5.03
CA VAL A 118 12.35 17.79 4.09
C VAL A 118 11.14 18.72 4.24
N ASP A 119 11.38 19.98 3.95
CA ASP A 119 10.32 20.95 3.75
C ASP A 119 10.08 21.14 2.25
N ARG A 120 8.83 21.24 1.87
CA ARG A 120 8.41 21.44 0.48
C ARG A 120 8.11 22.92 0.25
N GLU A 121 8.39 23.39 -0.95
CA GLU A 121 8.10 24.79 -1.34
C GLU A 121 6.60 25.14 -1.26
N ASP A 122 5.72 24.15 -1.51
CA ASP A 122 4.27 24.30 -1.39
C ASP A 122 3.76 24.28 0.05
N GLY A 123 4.62 24.03 1.05
CA GLY A 123 4.28 23.90 2.46
C GLY A 123 3.49 22.65 2.82
N ILE A 124 3.07 21.85 1.84
CA ILE A 124 2.30 20.62 2.07
C ILE A 124 3.25 19.49 2.43
N GLY A 125 3.04 18.87 3.59
CA GLY A 125 3.88 17.78 4.08
C GLY A 125 5.27 18.24 4.58
N ASN A 126 5.42 19.50 5.00
CA ASN A 126 6.62 19.96 5.66
C ASN A 126 6.96 19.10 6.87
N GLY A 127 8.26 18.80 7.05
CA GLY A 127 8.71 17.87 8.07
C GLY A 127 8.36 16.41 7.77
N SER A 128 8.08 16.06 6.51
CA SER A 128 7.82 14.67 6.09
C SER A 128 9.09 13.97 5.61
N HIS A 129 9.10 12.64 5.74
CA HIS A 129 10.13 11.80 5.13
C HIS A 129 9.85 11.66 3.62
N PRO A 130 10.78 12.01 2.73
CA PRO A 130 10.58 11.80 1.31
C PRO A 130 10.63 10.31 0.95
N SER A 131 9.97 9.95 -0.15
CA SER A 131 10.05 8.58 -0.67
C SER A 131 11.48 8.23 -1.10
N ARG A 132 11.88 6.99 -0.87
CA ARG A 132 13.13 6.43 -1.38
C ARG A 132 13.07 6.15 -2.89
N TYR A 133 11.87 5.90 -3.39
CA TYR A 133 11.61 5.53 -4.78
C TYR A 133 10.89 6.67 -5.51
N ASP A 134 11.01 6.69 -6.82
CA ASP A 134 10.19 7.58 -7.64
C ASP A 134 8.73 7.14 -7.56
N MET A 135 7.91 8.00 -6.95
CA MET A 135 6.47 7.78 -6.79
C MET A 135 5.67 8.74 -7.70
N SER A 136 6.33 9.42 -8.65
CA SER A 136 5.67 10.30 -9.60
C SER A 136 4.68 9.52 -10.46
N GLY A 137 3.48 10.06 -10.65
CA GLY A 137 2.41 9.41 -11.41
C GLY A 137 1.68 8.27 -10.69
N LYS A 138 2.03 7.94 -9.43
CA LYS A 138 1.33 6.94 -8.63
C LYS A 138 0.22 7.58 -7.78
N GLN A 139 -0.89 6.86 -7.61
CA GLN A 139 -2.08 7.29 -6.87
C GLN A 139 -2.54 6.23 -5.85
#